data_d6f00bff51083babb9123096ebd96db7
#
_entry.id   d6f00bff51083babb9123096ebd96db7
#
_cell.length_a   1.000
_cell.length_b   1.000
_cell.length_c   1.000
_cell.angle_alpha   90.00
_cell.angle_beta   90.00
_cell.angle_gamma   90.00
#
_symmetry.space_group_name_H-M   'P 1'
#
loop_
_entity.id
_entity.type
_entity.pdbx_description
1 polymer ?
#
loop_
_entity_poly.entity_id
_entity_poly.type
_entity_poly.pdbx_seq_one_letter_code
_entity_poly.pdbx_strand_id
1 'polypeptide(L)'
;SDIQESTVWVGLIIILLSTMMAFACSLKKTQRKAGVIERLLGKISLQFNRIFSNFPVFMKELWKILIKRRMLIVYCLMIVIVSSYTFAYKLKYNMVESTVYTFCQNNSALSESELYSLEEELIQEYQLMQAEKDNNAQMVILNHEINLVHYVNEKHDDGVNVSLINQYEYNKLFDERQRDNKELLMCICLITACLLNVGVISFEKDENVLALVRTGRNRKRWIIRKLLINAVVNTVMCAGVYCYYYHNVTKVLDIQRYDILIQSIQAYADYPFNISVRGYIIVNVVTAILGI
;
A
#
# COMPACT_ATOMS: atom_id res chain seq x y z
N SER A 1 -5.55 6.22 22.40
CA SER A 1 -4.16 6.40 21.87
C SER A 1 -3.23 5.29 22.34
N ASP A 2 -3.27 4.89 23.60
CA ASP A 2 -2.28 3.96 24.20
C ASP A 2 -2.30 2.50 23.69
N ILE A 3 -3.47 2.01 23.27
CA ILE A 3 -3.60 0.64 22.69
C ILE A 3 -2.95 0.56 21.30
N GLN A 4 -2.93 1.66 20.59
CA GLN A 4 -2.42 1.74 19.21
C GLN A 4 -0.89 1.83 19.21
N GLU A 5 -0.31 2.58 20.12
CA GLU A 5 1.13 2.65 20.33
C GLU A 5 1.70 1.29 20.76
N SER A 6 1.02 0.60 21.70
CA SER A 6 1.45 -0.73 22.14
C SER A 6 1.44 -1.77 21.01
N THR A 7 0.50 -1.71 20.07
CA THR A 7 0.42 -2.65 18.92
C THR A 7 1.55 -2.42 17.91
N VAL A 8 1.93 -1.16 17.69
CA VAL A 8 3.07 -0.80 16.81
C VAL A 8 4.38 -1.26 17.43
N TRP A 9 4.57 -1.04 18.74
CA TRP A 9 5.76 -1.50 19.47
C TRP A 9 5.87 -3.02 19.49
N VAL A 10 4.77 -3.74 19.70
CA VAL A 10 4.74 -5.21 19.63
C VAL A 10 5.09 -5.71 18.22
N GLY A 11 4.58 -5.08 17.18
CA GLY A 11 4.93 -5.38 15.79
C GLY A 11 6.42 -5.18 15.51
N LEU A 12 6.99 -4.05 15.92
CA LEU A 12 8.42 -3.73 15.82
C LEU A 12 9.29 -4.73 16.61
N ILE A 13 8.90 -5.11 17.81
CA ILE A 13 9.61 -6.09 18.64
C ILE A 13 9.59 -7.47 17.97
N ILE A 14 8.47 -7.90 17.41
CA ILE A 14 8.36 -9.18 16.68
C ILE A 14 9.27 -9.17 15.44
N ILE A 15 9.31 -8.08 14.68
CA ILE A 15 10.21 -7.92 13.53
C ILE A 15 11.67 -7.95 13.99
N LEU A 16 12.01 -7.23 15.03
CA LEU A 16 13.36 -7.17 15.58
C LEU A 16 13.79 -8.54 16.13
N LEU A 17 12.93 -9.24 16.84
CA LEU A 17 13.19 -10.61 17.33
C LEU A 17 13.31 -11.61 16.19
N SER A 18 12.48 -11.53 15.16
CA SER A 18 12.56 -12.42 14.00
C SER A 18 13.82 -12.18 13.17
N THR A 19 14.25 -10.92 13.02
CA THR A 19 15.52 -10.58 12.35
C THR A 19 16.74 -10.99 13.19
N MET A 20 16.71 -10.79 14.51
CA MET A 20 17.75 -11.28 15.42
C MET A 20 17.81 -12.82 15.43
N MET A 21 16.68 -13.51 15.42
CA MET A 21 16.62 -14.97 15.30
C MET A 21 17.17 -15.46 13.97
N ALA A 22 16.80 -14.81 12.86
CA ALA A 22 17.36 -15.13 11.53
C ALA A 22 18.87 -14.88 11.48
N PHE A 23 19.36 -13.81 12.09
CA PHE A 23 20.76 -13.48 12.21
C PHE A 23 21.50 -14.48 13.10
N ALA A 24 20.96 -14.81 14.28
CA ALA A 24 21.51 -15.81 15.20
C ALA A 24 21.54 -17.22 14.56
N CYS A 25 20.52 -17.59 13.79
CA CYS A 25 20.50 -18.84 13.00
C CYS A 25 21.55 -18.84 11.90
N SER A 26 21.86 -17.69 11.30
CA SER A 26 22.90 -17.55 10.29
C SER A 26 24.32 -17.64 10.89
N LEU A 27 24.51 -17.14 12.11
CA LEU A 27 25.79 -17.23 12.82
C LEU A 27 26.09 -18.64 13.38
N LYS A 28 25.06 -19.44 13.70
CA LYS A 28 25.19 -20.83 14.19
C LYS A 28 25.37 -21.87 13.08
N LYS A 29 26.01 -21.54 11.97
CA LYS A 29 26.24 -22.45 10.83
C LYS A 29 27.36 -23.44 11.05
N THR A 30 27.74 -23.72 12.29
CA THR A 30 28.70 -24.74 12.65
C THR A 30 28.01 -25.97 13.19
N GLN A 31 27.95 -27.04 12.40
CA GLN A 31 27.65 -28.43 12.81
C GLN A 31 26.22 -28.77 13.28
N ARG A 32 25.16 -28.44 12.55
CA ARG A 32 23.86 -29.10 12.77
C ARG A 32 23.43 -29.95 11.59
N LYS A 33 23.01 -31.21 11.87
CA LYS A 33 22.32 -32.08 10.91
C LYS A 33 21.19 -31.32 10.24
N ALA A 34 21.20 -31.27 8.91
CA ALA A 34 20.23 -30.54 8.12
C ALA A 34 18.80 -30.87 8.55
N GLY A 35 18.05 -29.87 8.97
CA GLY A 35 16.64 -30.01 9.38
C GLY A 35 15.77 -30.47 8.19
N VAL A 36 14.55 -30.92 8.50
CA VAL A 36 13.59 -31.42 7.45
C VAL A 36 13.37 -30.38 6.36
N ILE A 37 13.28 -29.10 6.74
CA ILE A 37 13.12 -27.99 5.80
C ILE A 37 14.37 -27.81 4.92
N GLU A 38 15.57 -27.97 5.45
CA GLU A 38 16.81 -27.88 4.67
C GLU A 38 16.97 -29.06 3.69
N ARG A 39 16.52 -30.25 4.06
CA ARG A 39 16.48 -31.42 3.15
C ARG A 39 15.47 -31.23 2.03
N LEU A 40 14.27 -30.68 2.33
CA LEU A 40 13.24 -30.37 1.34
C LEU A 40 13.73 -29.28 0.37
N LEU A 41 14.26 -28.16 0.90
CA LEU A 41 14.85 -27.09 0.08
C LEU A 41 16.04 -27.57 -0.72
N GLY A 42 16.87 -28.48 -0.18
CA GLY A 42 17.98 -29.10 -0.89
C GLY A 42 17.51 -29.97 -2.07
N LYS A 43 16.45 -30.80 -1.88
CA LYS A 43 15.87 -31.61 -2.98
C LYS A 43 15.24 -30.73 -4.06
N ILE A 44 14.49 -29.70 -3.65
CA ILE A 44 13.90 -28.71 -4.56
C ILE A 44 15.03 -27.99 -5.33
N SER A 45 16.09 -27.57 -4.66
CA SER A 45 17.25 -26.92 -5.28
C SER A 45 17.97 -27.80 -6.29
N LEU A 46 18.09 -29.10 -6.03
CA LEU A 46 18.74 -30.04 -6.96
C LEU A 46 17.90 -30.30 -8.21
N GLN A 47 16.59 -30.49 -8.07
CA GLN A 47 15.68 -30.64 -9.21
C GLN A 47 15.63 -29.36 -10.05
N PHE A 48 15.55 -28.22 -9.40
CA PHE A 48 15.55 -26.92 -10.10
C PHE A 48 16.90 -26.60 -10.77
N ASN A 49 18.04 -26.97 -10.21
CA ASN A 49 19.33 -26.79 -10.88
C ASN A 49 19.41 -27.53 -12.21
N ARG A 50 18.74 -28.68 -12.35
CA ARG A 50 18.63 -29.41 -13.63
C ARG A 50 17.77 -28.66 -14.64
N ILE A 51 16.65 -28.11 -14.21
CA ILE A 51 15.71 -27.36 -15.07
C ILE A 51 16.32 -26.00 -15.46
N PHE A 52 17.01 -25.33 -14.53
CA PHE A 52 17.57 -24.00 -14.71
C PHE A 52 18.97 -23.95 -15.33
N SER A 53 19.59 -25.11 -15.67
CA SER A 53 20.91 -25.13 -16.35
C SER A 53 20.89 -24.29 -17.64
N ASN A 54 19.78 -24.27 -18.37
CA ASN A 54 19.60 -23.54 -19.64
C ASN A 54 19.00 -22.15 -19.50
N PHE A 55 18.68 -21.69 -18.28
CA PHE A 55 18.05 -20.40 -18.08
C PHE A 55 19.07 -19.24 -18.09
N PRO A 56 18.65 -18.02 -18.50
CA PRO A 56 19.51 -16.86 -18.50
C PRO A 56 20.04 -16.53 -17.11
N VAL A 57 21.21 -15.91 -17.05
CA VAL A 57 21.91 -15.57 -15.79
C VAL A 57 21.01 -14.82 -14.80
N PHE A 58 20.12 -13.97 -15.30
CA PHE A 58 19.15 -13.23 -14.49
C PHE A 58 18.24 -14.16 -13.66
N MET A 59 17.68 -15.19 -14.26
CA MET A 59 16.82 -16.15 -13.57
C MET A 59 17.55 -16.96 -12.52
N LYS A 60 18.82 -17.29 -12.77
CA LYS A 60 19.68 -17.97 -11.78
C LYS A 60 19.93 -17.08 -10.55
N GLU A 61 20.18 -15.79 -10.76
CA GLU A 61 20.37 -14.85 -9.67
C GLU A 61 19.05 -14.60 -8.91
N LEU A 62 17.93 -14.45 -9.61
CA LEU A 62 16.60 -14.33 -9.00
C LEU A 62 16.28 -15.53 -8.10
N TRP A 63 16.55 -16.75 -8.58
CA TRP A 63 16.40 -17.97 -7.79
C TRP A 63 17.27 -17.96 -6.52
N LYS A 64 18.54 -17.54 -6.65
CA LYS A 64 19.45 -17.41 -5.50
C LYS A 64 18.87 -16.45 -4.46
N ILE A 65 18.36 -15.30 -4.90
CA ILE A 65 17.79 -14.28 -4.02
C ILE A 65 16.54 -14.82 -3.31
N LEU A 66 15.58 -15.32 -4.06
CA LEU A 66 14.29 -15.70 -3.51
C LEU A 66 14.36 -16.97 -2.64
N ILE A 67 15.06 -18.01 -3.11
CA ILE A 67 15.04 -19.33 -2.45
C ILE A 67 16.26 -19.55 -1.58
N LYS A 68 17.49 -19.43 -2.12
CA LYS A 68 18.69 -19.71 -1.34
C LYS A 68 18.90 -18.72 -0.20
N ARG A 69 18.61 -17.43 -0.43
CA ARG A 69 18.68 -16.38 0.60
C ARG A 69 17.41 -16.26 1.43
N ARG A 70 16.41 -17.11 1.16
CA ARG A 70 15.13 -17.14 1.89
C ARG A 70 14.35 -15.82 1.87
N MET A 71 14.63 -14.94 0.92
CA MET A 71 13.96 -13.64 0.81
C MET A 71 12.46 -13.80 0.52
N LEU A 72 12.04 -14.90 -0.13
CA LEU A 72 10.64 -15.24 -0.32
C LEU A 72 9.88 -15.30 1.03
N ILE A 73 10.50 -15.83 2.08
CA ILE A 73 9.89 -15.90 3.42
C ILE A 73 9.68 -14.50 3.99
N VAL A 74 10.67 -13.60 3.80
CA VAL A 74 10.56 -12.22 4.25
C VAL A 74 9.40 -11.51 3.54
N TYR A 75 9.27 -11.69 2.23
CA TYR A 75 8.17 -11.10 1.46
C TYR A 75 6.80 -11.68 1.84
N CYS A 76 6.70 -13.00 2.07
CA CYS A 76 5.47 -13.60 2.59
C CYS A 76 5.09 -13.00 3.96
N LEU A 77 6.06 -12.76 4.81
CA LEU A 77 5.86 -12.17 6.12
C LEU A 77 5.39 -10.71 6.00
N MET A 78 5.94 -9.93 5.06
CA MET A 78 5.45 -8.58 4.76
C MET A 78 3.98 -8.60 4.32
N ILE A 79 3.58 -9.53 3.45
CA ILE A 79 2.18 -9.66 3.01
C ILE A 79 1.26 -9.99 4.20
N VAL A 80 1.68 -10.86 5.10
CA VAL A 80 0.92 -11.19 6.31
C VAL A 80 0.77 -9.98 7.22
N ILE A 81 1.85 -9.21 7.43
CA ILE A 81 1.81 -7.96 8.21
C ILE A 81 0.83 -6.98 7.57
N VAL A 82 0.94 -6.73 6.27
CA VAL A 82 0.04 -5.83 5.54
C VAL A 82 -1.42 -6.28 5.65
N SER A 83 -1.67 -7.59 5.54
CA SER A 83 -3.02 -8.15 5.71
C SER A 83 -3.56 -7.89 7.11
N SER A 84 -2.75 -8.01 8.16
CA SER A 84 -3.20 -7.78 9.54
C SER A 84 -3.57 -6.31 9.79
N TYR A 85 -2.83 -5.36 9.22
CA TYR A 85 -3.15 -3.94 9.30
C TYR A 85 -4.44 -3.58 8.58
N THR A 86 -4.65 -4.15 7.40
CA THR A 86 -5.86 -3.88 6.62
C THR A 86 -7.10 -4.56 7.21
N PHE A 87 -6.94 -5.72 7.86
CA PHE A 87 -8.06 -6.44 8.50
C PHE A 87 -8.62 -5.72 9.73
N ALA A 88 -7.80 -4.91 10.40
CA ALA A 88 -8.23 -4.08 11.53
C ALA A 88 -9.08 -2.87 11.10
N TYR A 89 -9.17 -2.61 9.81
CA TYR A 89 -9.93 -1.50 9.23
C TYR A 89 -11.38 -1.94 8.99
N LYS A 90 -12.29 -1.52 9.85
CA LYS A 90 -13.74 -1.69 9.63
C LYS A 90 -14.37 -0.32 9.50
N LEU A 91 -15.01 -0.08 8.36
CA LEU A 91 -15.91 1.05 8.23
C LEU A 91 -17.08 0.84 9.18
N LYS A 92 -17.29 1.80 10.06
CA LYS A 92 -18.50 1.90 10.85
C LYS A 92 -19.16 3.21 10.45
N TYR A 93 -20.22 3.11 9.69
CA TYR A 93 -21.08 4.24 9.41
C TYR A 93 -21.95 4.52 10.63
N ASN A 94 -22.01 5.77 11.03
CA ASN A 94 -23.12 6.23 11.86
C ASN A 94 -24.37 6.44 10.98
N MET A 95 -25.51 6.78 11.58
CA MET A 95 -26.75 6.95 10.85
C MET A 95 -26.64 8.05 9.78
N VAL A 96 -26.01 9.16 10.09
CA VAL A 96 -25.82 10.31 9.18
C VAL A 96 -24.95 9.89 8.00
N GLU A 97 -23.80 9.26 8.25
CA GLU A 97 -22.86 8.79 7.21
C GLU A 97 -23.50 7.76 6.28
N SER A 98 -24.34 6.86 6.80
CA SER A 98 -25.08 5.87 6.01
C SER A 98 -26.12 6.52 5.09
N THR A 99 -26.82 7.55 5.57
CA THR A 99 -27.81 8.26 4.76
C THR A 99 -27.13 9.05 3.64
N VAL A 100 -26.07 9.79 3.97
CA VAL A 100 -25.28 10.54 2.99
C VAL A 100 -24.63 9.61 1.96
N TYR A 101 -24.19 8.42 2.36
CA TYR A 101 -23.68 7.40 1.43
C TYR A 101 -24.75 7.02 0.39
N THR A 102 -25.96 6.70 0.85
CA THR A 102 -27.09 6.35 -0.02
C THR A 102 -27.46 7.51 -0.95
N PHE A 103 -27.48 8.73 -0.42
CA PHE A 103 -27.72 9.95 -1.19
C PHE A 103 -26.70 10.11 -2.32
N CYS A 104 -25.41 10.02 -2.01
CA CYS A 104 -24.35 10.13 -3.02
C CYS A 104 -24.43 9.02 -4.07
N GLN A 105 -24.76 7.79 -3.67
CA GLN A 105 -24.93 6.68 -4.62
C GLN A 105 -26.06 6.95 -5.61
N ASN A 106 -27.22 7.40 -5.11
CA ASN A 106 -28.40 7.64 -5.95
C ASN A 106 -28.20 8.81 -6.92
N ASN A 107 -27.43 9.82 -6.52
CA ASN A 107 -27.24 11.06 -7.27
C ASN A 107 -25.88 11.15 -8.00
N SER A 108 -25.07 10.10 -7.97
CA SER A 108 -23.70 10.08 -8.54
C SER A 108 -23.63 10.22 -10.06
N ALA A 109 -24.73 9.98 -10.77
CA ALA A 109 -24.83 10.03 -12.24
C ALA A 109 -25.54 11.27 -12.78
N LEU A 110 -25.93 12.21 -11.89
CA LEU A 110 -26.62 13.43 -12.30
C LEU A 110 -25.71 14.33 -13.15
N SER A 111 -26.32 14.98 -14.13
CA SER A 111 -25.67 16.02 -14.92
C SER A 111 -25.53 17.31 -14.11
N GLU A 112 -24.69 18.23 -14.59
CA GLU A 112 -24.44 19.52 -13.97
C GLU A 112 -25.74 20.31 -13.72
N SER A 113 -26.62 20.39 -14.73
CA SER A 113 -27.90 21.09 -14.60
C SER A 113 -28.86 20.44 -13.60
N GLU A 114 -28.80 19.11 -13.45
CA GLU A 114 -29.58 18.38 -12.45
C GLU A 114 -29.04 18.59 -11.04
N LEU A 115 -27.74 18.77 -10.89
CA LEU A 115 -27.12 19.06 -9.60
C LEU A 115 -27.52 20.45 -9.09
N TYR A 116 -27.60 21.46 -9.95
CA TYR A 116 -28.10 22.79 -9.56
C TYR A 116 -29.57 22.74 -9.12
N SER A 117 -30.41 22.00 -9.87
CA SER A 117 -31.82 21.85 -9.48
C SER A 117 -31.97 21.08 -8.17
N LEU A 118 -31.14 20.09 -7.93
CA LEU A 118 -31.09 19.33 -6.68
C LEU A 118 -30.69 20.23 -5.49
N GLU A 119 -29.70 21.12 -5.67
CA GLU A 119 -29.29 22.06 -4.63
C GLU A 119 -30.46 22.98 -4.21
N GLU A 120 -31.18 23.53 -5.19
CA GLU A 120 -32.34 24.39 -4.92
C GLU A 120 -33.46 23.62 -4.18
N GLU A 121 -33.72 22.38 -4.58
CA GLU A 121 -34.72 21.52 -3.93
C GLU A 121 -34.35 21.22 -2.46
N LEU A 122 -33.12 20.86 -2.20
CA LEU A 122 -32.62 20.58 -0.85
C LEU A 122 -32.66 21.83 0.05
N ILE A 123 -32.33 23.00 -0.50
CA ILE A 123 -32.40 24.28 0.24
C ILE A 123 -33.85 24.60 0.61
N GLN A 124 -34.81 24.39 -0.29
CA GLN A 124 -36.22 24.61 0.00
C GLN A 124 -36.71 23.66 1.08
N GLU A 125 -36.36 22.37 1.01
CA GLU A 125 -36.70 21.39 2.02
C GLU A 125 -36.12 21.76 3.39
N TYR A 126 -34.86 22.21 3.44
CA TYR A 126 -34.20 22.67 4.66
C TYR A 126 -34.95 23.88 5.30
N GLN A 127 -35.37 24.84 4.47
CA GLN A 127 -36.14 26.01 4.94
C GLN A 127 -37.51 25.63 5.52
N LEU A 128 -38.18 24.66 4.89
CA LEU A 128 -39.46 24.14 5.38
C LEU A 128 -39.29 23.44 6.73
N MET A 129 -38.32 22.57 6.86
CA MET A 129 -38.03 21.88 8.13
C MET A 129 -37.61 22.85 9.24
N GLN A 130 -36.86 23.90 8.91
CA GLN A 130 -36.51 24.94 9.86
C GLN A 130 -37.72 25.71 10.39
N ALA A 131 -38.72 25.93 9.55
CA ALA A 131 -39.98 26.61 9.93
C ALA A 131 -40.84 25.75 10.85
N GLU A 132 -40.85 24.44 10.65
CA GLU A 132 -41.63 23.47 11.44
C GLU A 132 -40.99 23.11 12.78
N LYS A 133 -39.76 23.53 13.06
CA LYS A 133 -38.95 23.16 14.24
C LYS A 133 -38.82 21.66 14.50
N ASP A 134 -38.94 20.86 13.45
CA ASP A 134 -38.96 19.42 13.56
C ASP A 134 -37.57 18.82 13.28
N ASN A 135 -37.21 17.83 14.06
CA ASN A 135 -36.17 16.84 13.84
C ASN A 135 -34.72 17.33 13.54
N ASN A 136 -34.01 17.78 14.56
CA ASN A 136 -32.61 18.23 14.47
C ASN A 136 -31.67 17.24 13.74
N ALA A 137 -31.93 15.93 13.78
CA ALA A 137 -31.09 14.93 13.12
C ALA A 137 -31.25 14.98 11.59
N GLN A 138 -32.49 15.14 11.08
CA GLN A 138 -32.72 15.26 9.63
C GLN A 138 -32.16 16.57 9.09
N MET A 139 -32.27 17.67 9.83
CA MET A 139 -31.65 18.94 9.45
C MET A 139 -30.12 18.84 9.34
N VAL A 140 -29.45 18.09 10.20
CA VAL A 140 -28.02 17.87 10.12
C VAL A 140 -27.66 17.08 8.86
N ILE A 141 -28.40 16.04 8.52
CA ILE A 141 -28.19 15.25 7.31
C ILE A 141 -28.36 16.14 6.07
N LEU A 142 -29.50 16.84 5.99
CA LEU A 142 -29.84 17.69 4.85
C LEU A 142 -28.82 18.81 4.65
N ASN A 143 -28.37 19.44 5.72
CA ASN A 143 -27.31 20.45 5.64
C ASN A 143 -25.98 19.86 5.12
N HIS A 144 -25.69 18.61 5.46
CA HIS A 144 -24.51 17.95 4.94
C HIS A 144 -24.63 17.63 3.44
N GLU A 145 -25.82 17.20 3.00
CA GLU A 145 -26.13 16.94 1.59
C GLU A 145 -26.06 18.23 0.76
N ILE A 146 -26.65 19.32 1.25
CA ILE A 146 -26.53 20.65 0.62
C ILE A 146 -25.08 21.06 0.46
N ASN A 147 -24.27 20.96 1.51
CA ASN A 147 -22.86 21.35 1.45
C ASN A 147 -22.06 20.51 0.43
N LEU A 148 -22.41 19.22 0.26
CA LEU A 148 -21.76 18.38 -0.74
C LEU A 148 -22.13 18.78 -2.17
N VAL A 149 -23.42 19.02 -2.44
CA VAL A 149 -23.89 19.44 -3.77
C VAL A 149 -23.38 20.83 -4.11
N HIS A 150 -23.46 21.77 -3.16
CA HIS A 150 -22.89 23.12 -3.30
C HIS A 150 -21.41 23.11 -3.66
N TYR A 151 -20.61 22.29 -2.96
CA TYR A 151 -19.19 22.14 -3.27
C TYR A 151 -18.94 21.66 -4.70
N VAL A 152 -19.73 20.70 -5.18
CA VAL A 152 -19.61 20.20 -6.56
C VAL A 152 -19.96 21.29 -7.57
N ASN A 153 -21.05 22.03 -7.34
CA ASN A 153 -21.46 23.11 -8.22
C ASN A 153 -20.44 24.26 -8.25
N GLU A 154 -19.92 24.67 -7.09
CA GLU A 154 -18.83 25.68 -7.00
C GLU A 154 -17.60 25.28 -7.82
N LYS A 155 -17.18 24.01 -7.73
CA LYS A 155 -16.04 23.52 -8.51
C LYS A 155 -16.32 23.42 -9.99
N HIS A 156 -17.57 23.13 -10.40
CA HIS A 156 -17.99 23.20 -11.81
C HIS A 156 -17.92 24.63 -12.35
N ASP A 157 -18.35 25.62 -11.55
CA ASP A 157 -18.22 27.04 -11.90
C ASP A 157 -16.76 27.47 -12.08
N ASP A 158 -15.85 26.90 -11.29
CA ASP A 158 -14.39 27.06 -11.43
C ASP A 158 -13.81 26.31 -12.65
N GLY A 159 -14.63 25.59 -13.41
CA GLY A 159 -14.21 24.81 -14.57
C GLY A 159 -13.55 23.46 -14.25
N VAL A 160 -13.70 22.98 -13.02
CA VAL A 160 -13.16 21.68 -12.58
C VAL A 160 -14.29 20.66 -12.53
N ASN A 161 -14.22 19.64 -13.38
CA ASN A 161 -15.24 18.60 -13.48
C ASN A 161 -15.10 17.59 -12.32
N VAL A 162 -15.60 17.94 -11.15
CA VAL A 162 -15.66 17.08 -9.96
C VAL A 162 -16.95 16.26 -9.93
N SER A 163 -16.93 15.14 -9.23
CA SER A 163 -18.09 14.25 -9.08
C SER A 163 -18.63 14.28 -7.66
N LEU A 164 -19.94 14.14 -7.53
CA LEU A 164 -20.59 13.94 -6.23
C LEU A 164 -20.21 12.56 -5.67
N ILE A 165 -19.52 12.55 -4.53
CA ILE A 165 -19.01 11.34 -3.88
C ILE A 165 -19.24 11.36 -2.39
N ASN A 166 -19.26 10.17 -1.78
CA ASN A 166 -19.23 10.07 -0.33
C ASN A 166 -17.85 10.44 0.21
N GLN A 167 -17.72 11.62 0.77
CA GLN A 167 -16.44 12.15 1.30
C GLN A 167 -15.84 11.27 2.39
N TYR A 168 -16.67 10.57 3.19
CA TYR A 168 -16.21 9.79 4.33
C TYR A 168 -15.24 8.67 3.95
N GLU A 169 -15.54 7.91 2.90
CA GLU A 169 -14.70 6.81 2.44
C GLU A 169 -13.36 7.29 1.89
N TYR A 170 -13.42 8.33 1.07
CA TYR A 170 -12.22 8.91 0.45
C TYR A 170 -11.35 9.64 1.48
N ASN A 171 -11.95 10.36 2.44
CA ASN A 171 -11.21 10.97 3.53
C ASN A 171 -10.51 9.90 4.38
N LYS A 172 -11.14 8.75 4.61
CA LYS A 172 -10.52 7.62 5.30
C LYS A 172 -9.37 6.99 4.53
N LEU A 173 -9.39 7.03 3.20
CA LEU A 173 -8.27 6.55 2.38
C LEU A 173 -7.01 7.40 2.56
N PHE A 174 -7.16 8.68 2.91
CA PHE A 174 -6.07 9.65 3.01
C PHE A 174 -5.86 10.22 4.41
N ASP A 175 -6.54 9.70 5.44
CA ASP A 175 -6.41 10.16 6.82
C ASP A 175 -5.01 9.92 7.42
N GLU A 176 -4.74 10.49 8.59
CA GLU A 176 -3.46 10.35 9.29
C GLU A 176 -3.08 8.89 9.54
N ARG A 177 -4.05 8.05 9.90
CA ARG A 177 -3.81 6.63 10.14
C ARG A 177 -3.29 5.91 8.90
N GLN A 178 -3.80 6.27 7.72
CA GLN A 178 -3.28 5.72 6.46
C GLN A 178 -1.89 6.25 6.14
N ARG A 179 -1.59 7.48 6.52
CA ARG A 179 -0.24 8.05 6.40
C ARG A 179 0.74 7.27 7.27
N ASP A 180 0.40 7.04 8.54
CA ASP A 180 1.24 6.29 9.48
C ASP A 180 1.48 4.84 8.99
N ASN A 181 0.44 4.19 8.47
CA ASN A 181 0.56 2.85 7.88
C ASN A 181 1.50 2.83 6.66
N LYS A 182 1.46 3.86 5.81
CA LYS A 182 2.37 3.98 4.65
C LYS A 182 3.82 4.21 5.09
N GLU A 183 4.04 5.06 6.08
CA GLU A 183 5.36 5.32 6.65
C GLU A 183 5.95 4.03 7.27
N LEU A 184 5.15 3.29 8.04
CA LEU A 184 5.56 1.99 8.57
C LEU A 184 5.91 1.01 7.45
N LEU A 185 5.08 0.93 6.40
CA LEU A 185 5.33 0.06 5.26
C LEU A 185 6.62 0.45 4.54
N MET A 186 6.88 1.74 4.38
CA MET A 186 8.14 2.26 3.83
C MET A 186 9.35 1.84 4.68
N CYS A 187 9.27 1.97 6.00
CA CYS A 187 10.32 1.51 6.91
C CYS A 187 10.59 0.00 6.78
N ILE A 188 9.54 -0.82 6.68
CA ILE A 188 9.67 -2.27 6.49
C ILE A 188 10.34 -2.57 5.14
N CYS A 189 9.96 -1.87 4.08
CA CYS A 189 10.57 -2.02 2.76
C CYS A 189 12.06 -1.62 2.78
N LEU A 190 12.43 -0.52 3.45
CA LEU A 190 13.82 -0.09 3.63
C LEU A 190 14.65 -1.14 4.38
N ILE A 191 14.15 -1.68 5.49
CA ILE A 191 14.81 -2.74 6.25
C ILE A 191 15.03 -3.97 5.36
N THR A 192 14.02 -4.34 4.58
CA THR A 192 14.10 -5.48 3.64
C THR A 192 15.15 -5.24 2.56
N ALA A 193 15.21 -4.02 2.00
CA ALA A 193 16.23 -3.63 1.02
C ALA A 193 17.63 -3.70 1.62
N CYS A 194 17.84 -3.23 2.84
CA CYS A 194 19.12 -3.33 3.55
C CYS A 194 19.53 -4.78 3.76
N LEU A 195 18.62 -5.65 4.24
CA LEU A 195 18.89 -7.07 4.46
C LEU A 195 19.28 -7.78 3.15
N LEU A 196 18.60 -7.44 2.05
CA LEU A 196 18.89 -7.99 0.74
C LEU A 196 20.29 -7.59 0.25
N ASN A 197 20.65 -6.33 0.41
CA ASN A 197 21.96 -5.82 -0.02
C ASN A 197 23.12 -6.35 0.81
N VAL A 198 22.98 -6.43 2.12
CA VAL A 198 23.98 -7.03 3.02
C VAL A 198 24.24 -8.50 2.65
N GLY A 199 23.17 -9.26 2.36
CA GLY A 199 23.26 -10.65 1.96
C GLY A 199 23.98 -10.90 0.62
N VAL A 200 24.06 -9.89 -0.27
CA VAL A 200 24.71 -10.06 -1.59
C VAL A 200 26.19 -10.43 -1.46
N ILE A 201 26.90 -9.68 -0.64
CA ILE A 201 28.38 -9.81 -0.53
C ILE A 201 28.74 -10.97 0.41
N SER A 202 28.05 -11.11 1.54
CA SER A 202 28.35 -12.15 2.53
C SER A 202 28.09 -13.56 1.98
N PHE A 203 27.01 -13.76 1.25
CA PHE A 203 26.66 -15.06 0.66
C PHE A 203 27.68 -15.52 -0.38
N GLU A 204 28.20 -14.61 -1.21
CA GLU A 204 29.23 -14.93 -2.21
C GLU A 204 30.59 -15.18 -1.56
N LYS A 205 30.87 -14.60 -0.41
CA LYS A 205 32.05 -14.88 0.40
C LYS A 205 32.01 -16.32 0.93
N ASP A 206 30.86 -16.75 1.43
CA ASP A 206 30.64 -18.08 1.98
C ASP A 206 30.70 -19.18 0.90
N GLU A 207 30.30 -18.89 -0.34
CA GLU A 207 30.40 -19.80 -1.48
C GLU A 207 31.79 -19.78 -2.18
N ASN A 208 32.80 -19.05 -1.66
CA ASN A 208 34.12 -18.84 -2.25
C ASN A 208 34.10 -18.22 -3.67
N VAL A 209 32.96 -17.77 -4.16
CA VAL A 209 32.81 -17.13 -5.48
C VAL A 209 33.55 -15.81 -5.54
N LEU A 210 33.70 -15.14 -4.40
CA LEU A 210 34.40 -13.86 -4.29
C LEU A 210 35.88 -13.98 -4.61
N ALA A 211 36.52 -15.12 -4.33
CA ALA A 211 37.90 -15.39 -4.68
C ALA A 211 38.07 -15.47 -6.21
N LEU A 212 37.17 -16.19 -6.89
CA LEU A 212 37.14 -16.29 -8.35
C LEU A 212 36.86 -14.93 -9.02
N VAL A 213 35.96 -14.12 -8.44
CA VAL A 213 35.65 -12.80 -8.99
C VAL A 213 36.79 -11.81 -8.81
N ARG A 214 37.61 -11.95 -7.74
CA ARG A 214 38.76 -11.07 -7.49
C ARG A 214 39.83 -11.23 -8.56
N THR A 215 40.01 -12.42 -9.13
CA THR A 215 40.97 -12.71 -10.18
C THR A 215 40.47 -12.41 -11.59
N GLY A 216 39.16 -12.16 -11.71
CA GLY A 216 38.51 -11.93 -13.00
C GLY A 216 38.65 -10.49 -13.53
N ARG A 217 38.93 -10.36 -14.85
CA ARG A 217 39.09 -9.08 -15.56
C ARG A 217 37.86 -8.18 -15.52
N ASN A 218 36.65 -8.75 -15.25
CA ASN A 218 35.34 -8.03 -15.33
C ASN A 218 34.67 -7.84 -13.95
N ARG A 219 35.46 -7.78 -12.86
CA ARG A 219 34.93 -7.65 -11.46
C ARG A 219 33.93 -6.55 -11.27
N LYS A 220 34.18 -5.32 -11.78
CA LYS A 220 33.29 -4.18 -11.63
C LYS A 220 31.91 -4.43 -12.28
N ARG A 221 31.90 -4.94 -13.52
CA ARG A 221 30.66 -5.27 -14.25
C ARG A 221 29.84 -6.34 -13.53
N TRP A 222 30.48 -7.32 -12.93
CA TRP A 222 29.80 -8.37 -12.18
C TRP A 222 29.11 -7.84 -10.93
N ILE A 223 29.80 -6.99 -10.14
CA ILE A 223 29.22 -6.34 -8.94
C ILE A 223 28.04 -5.46 -9.33
N ILE A 224 28.20 -4.58 -10.33
CA ILE A 224 27.15 -3.69 -10.80
C ILE A 224 25.94 -4.49 -11.26
N ARG A 225 26.12 -5.55 -12.04
CA ARG A 225 25.01 -6.41 -12.49
C ARG A 225 24.25 -7.00 -11.30
N LYS A 226 24.93 -7.47 -10.28
CA LYS A 226 24.27 -8.03 -9.09
C LYS A 226 23.51 -6.99 -8.30
N LEU A 227 24.07 -5.83 -8.11
CA LEU A 227 23.39 -4.72 -7.44
C LEU A 227 22.14 -4.30 -8.22
N LEU A 228 22.23 -4.20 -9.54
CA LEU A 228 21.07 -3.87 -10.39
C LEU A 228 19.97 -4.93 -10.29
N ILE A 229 20.34 -6.23 -10.34
CA ILE A 229 19.34 -7.31 -10.19
C ILE A 229 18.66 -7.23 -8.82
N ASN A 230 19.43 -7.01 -7.75
CA ASN A 230 18.85 -6.86 -6.42
C ASN A 230 17.95 -5.63 -6.31
N ALA A 231 18.36 -4.50 -6.87
CA ALA A 231 17.56 -3.29 -6.89
C ALA A 231 16.23 -3.52 -7.62
N VAL A 232 16.28 -4.12 -8.81
CA VAL A 232 15.06 -4.45 -9.59
C VAL A 232 14.15 -5.41 -8.82
N VAL A 233 14.69 -6.47 -8.23
CA VAL A 233 13.90 -7.44 -7.45
C VAL A 233 13.27 -6.75 -6.25
N ASN A 234 14.02 -5.95 -5.50
CA ASN A 234 13.47 -5.22 -4.36
C ASN A 234 12.36 -4.25 -4.77
N THR A 235 12.60 -3.45 -5.83
CA THR A 235 11.61 -2.51 -6.37
C THR A 235 10.31 -3.22 -6.76
N VAL A 236 10.39 -4.32 -7.50
CA VAL A 236 9.20 -5.09 -7.94
C VAL A 236 8.45 -5.67 -6.74
N MET A 237 9.17 -6.19 -5.75
CA MET A 237 8.54 -6.77 -4.57
C MET A 237 7.91 -5.71 -3.67
N CYS A 238 8.58 -4.58 -3.45
CA CYS A 238 8.01 -3.44 -2.72
C CYS A 238 6.77 -2.87 -3.43
N ALA A 239 6.84 -2.69 -4.75
CA ALA A 239 5.69 -2.28 -5.55
C ALA A 239 4.51 -3.25 -5.39
N GLY A 240 4.78 -4.56 -5.43
CA GLY A 240 3.76 -5.60 -5.19
C GLY A 240 3.10 -5.49 -3.81
N VAL A 241 3.89 -5.25 -2.77
CA VAL A 241 3.39 -5.07 -1.40
C VAL A 241 2.54 -3.80 -1.28
N TYR A 242 2.97 -2.68 -1.87
CA TYR A 242 2.19 -1.44 -1.90
C TYR A 242 0.89 -1.59 -2.69
N CYS A 243 0.93 -2.23 -3.86
CA CYS A 243 -0.27 -2.51 -4.64
C CYS A 243 -1.26 -3.39 -3.87
N TYR A 244 -0.75 -4.40 -3.16
CA TYR A 244 -1.55 -5.27 -2.32
C TYR A 244 -2.18 -4.50 -1.14
N TYR A 245 -1.40 -3.62 -0.49
CA TYR A 245 -1.90 -2.75 0.56
C TYR A 245 -3.07 -1.89 0.08
N TYR A 246 -2.87 -1.13 -1.00
CA TYR A 246 -3.93 -0.27 -1.54
C TYR A 246 -5.14 -1.05 -2.01
N HIS A 247 -4.95 -2.20 -2.65
CA HIS A 247 -6.05 -3.07 -3.06
C HIS A 247 -6.91 -3.51 -1.87
N ASN A 248 -6.29 -3.91 -0.76
CA ASN A 248 -7.04 -4.32 0.44
C ASN A 248 -7.73 -3.13 1.12
N VAL A 249 -7.05 -2.01 1.27
CA VAL A 249 -7.62 -0.80 1.89
C VAL A 249 -8.82 -0.33 1.09
N THR A 250 -8.70 -0.21 -0.22
CA THR A 250 -9.79 0.26 -1.09
C THR A 250 -10.96 -0.72 -1.13
N LYS A 251 -10.70 -2.02 -1.03
CA LYS A 251 -11.75 -3.04 -0.91
C LYS A 251 -12.51 -2.94 0.42
N VAL A 252 -11.80 -2.67 1.52
CA VAL A 252 -12.43 -2.50 2.85
C VAL A 252 -13.22 -1.21 2.94
N LEU A 253 -12.76 -0.15 2.26
CA LEU A 253 -13.42 1.15 2.18
C LEU A 253 -14.54 1.21 1.13
N ASP A 254 -14.79 0.12 0.41
CA ASP A 254 -15.80 0.01 -0.67
C ASP A 254 -15.71 1.14 -1.73
N ILE A 255 -14.47 1.57 -2.02
CA ILE A 255 -14.24 2.61 -3.02
C ILE A 255 -14.52 2.04 -4.41
N GLN A 256 -15.59 2.52 -5.04
CA GLN A 256 -16.05 2.01 -6.33
C GLN A 256 -15.48 2.79 -7.52
N ARG A 257 -15.21 4.09 -7.34
CA ARG A 257 -14.79 4.99 -8.43
C ARG A 257 -13.38 5.53 -8.19
N TYR A 258 -12.44 5.08 -9.01
CA TYR A 258 -11.03 5.52 -8.98
C TYR A 258 -10.68 6.53 -10.07
N ASP A 259 -11.56 6.69 -11.04
CA ASP A 259 -11.42 7.55 -12.21
C ASP A 259 -11.78 9.01 -11.94
N ILE A 260 -12.45 9.27 -10.81
CA ILE A 260 -12.80 10.62 -10.38
C ILE A 260 -11.57 11.46 -10.06
N LEU A 261 -11.67 12.77 -10.25
CA LEU A 261 -10.62 13.72 -9.90
C LEU A 261 -10.38 13.72 -8.39
N ILE A 262 -9.12 13.86 -7.98
CA ILE A 262 -8.75 13.97 -6.54
C ILE A 262 -9.41 15.19 -5.88
N GLN A 263 -9.65 16.25 -6.65
CA GLN A 263 -10.33 17.46 -6.24
C GLN A 263 -11.82 17.23 -5.92
N SER A 264 -12.41 16.09 -6.30
CA SER A 264 -13.75 15.70 -5.82
C SER A 264 -13.79 15.46 -4.31
N ILE A 265 -12.64 15.27 -3.68
CA ILE A 265 -12.49 15.13 -2.23
C ILE A 265 -12.21 16.51 -1.65
N GLN A 266 -13.09 17.03 -0.79
CA GLN A 266 -12.98 18.38 -0.22
C GLN A 266 -11.62 18.67 0.43
N ALA A 267 -11.03 17.68 1.10
CA ALA A 267 -9.69 17.81 1.68
C ALA A 267 -8.58 18.06 0.64
N TYR A 268 -8.84 17.85 -0.63
CA TYR A 268 -7.92 18.03 -1.76
C TYR A 268 -8.45 19.01 -2.80
N ALA A 269 -9.39 19.88 -2.42
CA ALA A 269 -10.02 20.87 -3.29
C ALA A 269 -9.02 21.74 -4.06
N ASP A 270 -7.93 22.12 -3.39
CA ASP A 270 -6.89 23.01 -3.91
C ASP A 270 -5.68 22.26 -4.48
N TYR A 271 -5.83 20.95 -4.76
CA TYR A 271 -4.73 20.18 -5.34
C TYR A 271 -4.40 20.69 -6.75
N PRO A 272 -3.13 21.04 -7.04
CA PRO A 272 -2.78 21.81 -8.25
C PRO A 272 -2.86 21.03 -9.56
N PHE A 273 -3.05 19.72 -9.50
CA PHE A 273 -3.06 18.86 -10.69
C PHE A 273 -4.40 18.15 -10.85
N ASN A 274 -4.95 18.17 -12.06
CA ASN A 274 -6.16 17.44 -12.42
C ASN A 274 -5.84 15.95 -12.64
N ILE A 275 -5.60 15.23 -11.56
CA ILE A 275 -5.34 13.79 -11.60
C ILE A 275 -6.46 13.00 -10.94
N SER A 276 -6.70 11.80 -11.42
CA SER A 276 -7.67 10.90 -10.79
C SER A 276 -7.16 10.38 -9.45
N VAL A 277 -8.05 9.92 -8.60
CA VAL A 277 -7.72 9.22 -7.33
C VAL A 277 -6.76 8.06 -7.60
N ARG A 278 -6.98 7.30 -8.68
CA ARG A 278 -6.06 6.25 -9.12
C ARG A 278 -4.67 6.80 -9.45
N GLY A 279 -4.61 7.91 -10.18
CA GLY A 279 -3.35 8.59 -10.53
C GLY A 279 -2.59 9.03 -9.28
N TYR A 280 -3.30 9.61 -8.31
CA TYR A 280 -2.72 10.03 -7.04
C TYR A 280 -2.16 8.86 -6.22
N ILE A 281 -2.88 7.73 -6.16
CA ILE A 281 -2.37 6.50 -5.54
C ILE A 281 -1.09 6.02 -6.21
N ILE A 282 -1.04 6.00 -7.55
CA ILE A 282 0.15 5.60 -8.31
C ILE A 282 1.32 6.53 -8.02
N VAL A 283 1.11 7.84 -7.98
CA VAL A 283 2.15 8.81 -7.64
C VAL A 283 2.70 8.53 -6.24
N ASN A 284 1.84 8.29 -5.25
CA ASN A 284 2.26 7.94 -3.89
C ASN A 284 3.09 6.66 -3.85
N VAL A 285 2.69 5.61 -4.59
CA VAL A 285 3.46 4.35 -4.68
C VAL A 285 4.82 4.57 -5.31
N VAL A 286 4.87 5.31 -6.43
CA VAL A 286 6.13 5.61 -7.13
C VAL A 286 7.06 6.44 -6.24
N THR A 287 6.54 7.45 -5.55
CA THR A 287 7.33 8.30 -4.63
C THR A 287 7.88 7.47 -3.48
N ALA A 288 7.08 6.57 -2.89
CA ALA A 288 7.55 5.68 -1.85
C ALA A 288 8.66 4.74 -2.34
N ILE A 289 8.54 4.19 -3.55
CA ILE A 289 9.56 3.30 -4.14
C ILE A 289 10.85 4.07 -4.44
N LEU A 290 10.76 5.31 -4.93
CA LEU A 290 11.94 6.15 -5.21
C LEU A 290 12.65 6.60 -3.92
N GLY A 291 11.96 6.65 -2.80
CA GLY A 291 12.52 6.94 -1.48
C GLY A 291 13.22 5.75 -0.82
N ILE A 292 13.04 4.53 -1.34
CA ILE A 292 13.68 3.29 -0.87
C ILE A 292 14.95 3.00 -1.67
#